data_2091ec90cb74443ed9d1870d10c965d6
#
_entry.id   2091ec90cb74443ed9d1870d10c965d6
#
_cell.length_a   1.000
_cell.length_b   1.000
_cell.length_c   1.000
_cell.angle_alpha   90.00
_cell.angle_beta   90.00
_cell.angle_gamma   90.00
#
_symmetry.space_group_name_H-M   'P 1'
#
loop_
_entity.id
_entity.type
_entity.pdbx_description
1 polymer ?
#
loop_
_entity_poly.entity_id
_entity_poly.type
_entity_poly.pdbx_seq_one_letter_code
_entity_poly.pdbx_strand_id
1 'polypeptide(L)'
;MKNPEPIQGTVKAVSCDESHQFSKVSQGQIRLLAGLGVEGDAHQGVTVQHCSRVAVDPTQPNLRQVHLISFELLEELHAKGFEVAPGEMGENITTQGLELLELPRDTLLHIGLEAVVRVTGLRNPCAQIENFQKGLLTAVLEHEEQGHPIRKAGIMSIVLKGGSVKPGDAIGVELPPEPHLVLERV
;
A
#
# COMPACT_ATOMS: atom_id res chain seq x y z
N MET A 1 25.33 -16.67 -17.53
CA MET A 1 24.09 -16.71 -16.76
C MET A 1 23.34 -15.42 -17.08
N LYS A 2 22.07 -15.49 -17.56
CA LYS A 2 21.25 -14.29 -17.70
C LYS A 2 20.94 -13.79 -16.29
N ASN A 3 21.24 -12.52 -15.99
CA ASN A 3 20.71 -11.88 -14.81
C ASN A 3 19.17 -12.00 -14.89
N PRO A 4 18.48 -12.36 -13.80
CA PRO A 4 17.03 -12.34 -13.81
C PRO A 4 16.57 -10.95 -14.25
N GLU A 5 15.58 -10.90 -15.12
CA GLU A 5 15.00 -9.61 -15.51
C GLU A 5 14.49 -8.91 -14.24
N PRO A 6 14.73 -7.60 -14.11
CA PRO A 6 14.26 -6.87 -12.92
C PRO A 6 12.73 -6.96 -12.84
N ILE A 7 12.22 -7.31 -11.66
CA ILE A 7 10.78 -7.30 -11.39
C ILE A 7 10.31 -5.87 -11.58
N GLN A 8 9.37 -5.65 -12.49
CA GLN A 8 8.84 -4.33 -12.82
C GLN A 8 7.32 -4.35 -12.83
N GLY A 9 6.75 -3.26 -12.33
CA GLY A 9 5.33 -2.97 -12.42
C GLY A 9 5.10 -1.54 -12.86
N THR A 10 3.85 -1.12 -12.81
CA THR A 10 3.46 0.25 -13.16
C THR A 10 2.48 0.81 -12.13
N VAL A 11 2.45 2.13 -12.03
CA VAL A 11 1.41 2.86 -11.29
C VAL A 11 0.15 2.89 -12.13
N LYS A 12 -0.94 2.31 -11.64
CA LYS A 12 -2.24 2.32 -12.29
C LYS A 12 -3.05 3.57 -11.95
N ALA A 13 -3.03 3.95 -10.67
CA ALA A 13 -3.72 5.13 -10.16
C ALA A 13 -3.01 5.67 -8.91
N VAL A 14 -3.25 6.93 -8.59
CA VAL A 14 -2.79 7.57 -7.35
C VAL A 14 -3.95 8.31 -6.69
N SER A 15 -3.98 8.28 -5.35
CA SER A 15 -5.08 8.84 -4.57
C SER A 15 -4.57 9.51 -3.30
N CYS A 16 -5.24 10.58 -2.88
CA CYS A 16 -4.91 11.34 -1.69
C CYS A 16 -6.19 11.95 -1.12
N ASP A 17 -6.25 12.09 0.20
CA ASP A 17 -7.32 12.83 0.88
C ASP A 17 -6.76 13.48 2.15
N GLU A 18 -7.09 14.74 2.37
CA GLU A 18 -6.64 15.51 3.54
C GLU A 18 -7.41 15.17 4.82
N SER A 19 -8.54 14.50 4.68
CA SER A 19 -9.38 14.08 5.81
C SER A 19 -9.16 12.60 6.15
N HIS A 20 -9.41 12.23 7.42
CA HIS A 20 -9.35 10.85 7.87
C HIS A 20 -10.58 10.02 7.42
N GLN A 21 -10.92 10.10 6.13
CA GLN A 21 -11.93 9.25 5.53
C GLN A 21 -11.34 7.88 5.13
N PHE A 22 -12.22 6.90 4.96
CA PHE A 22 -11.79 5.57 4.55
C PHE A 22 -11.27 5.56 3.12
N SER A 23 -12.04 6.12 2.18
CA SER A 23 -11.68 6.23 0.77
C SER A 23 -10.89 7.51 0.50
N LYS A 24 -10.04 7.46 -0.52
CA LYS A 24 -9.26 8.60 -1.00
C LYS A 24 -9.67 8.99 -2.42
N VAL A 25 -9.55 10.28 -2.71
CA VAL A 25 -9.90 10.83 -4.03
C VAL A 25 -8.77 10.58 -5.02
N SER A 26 -9.12 10.04 -6.18
CA SER A 26 -8.17 9.82 -7.27
C SER A 26 -7.59 11.16 -7.75
N GLN A 27 -6.28 11.18 -7.98
CA GLN A 27 -5.50 12.35 -8.39
C GLN A 27 -4.81 12.10 -9.72
N GLY A 28 -4.49 13.17 -10.46
CA GLY A 28 -3.63 13.07 -11.64
C GLY A 28 -2.17 12.81 -11.27
N GLN A 29 -1.75 13.23 -10.08
CA GLN A 29 -0.41 13.10 -9.54
C GLN A 29 -0.45 13.30 -8.03
N ILE A 30 0.42 12.59 -7.31
CA ILE A 30 0.71 12.83 -5.88
C ILE A 30 2.20 13.15 -5.72
N ARG A 31 2.56 13.79 -4.62
CA ARG A 31 3.95 14.03 -4.26
C ARG A 31 4.29 13.28 -2.99
N LEU A 32 5.36 12.52 -3.03
CA LEU A 32 5.93 11.83 -1.88
C LEU A 32 6.99 12.74 -1.22
N LEU A 33 6.94 12.81 0.11
CA LEU A 33 7.88 13.57 0.93
C LEU A 33 8.69 12.60 1.79
N ALA A 34 10.02 12.67 1.70
CA ALA A 34 10.91 11.79 2.46
C ALA A 34 10.64 11.85 3.96
N GLY A 35 10.45 10.68 4.58
CA GLY A 35 10.17 10.54 6.01
C GLY A 35 8.77 10.98 6.47
N LEU A 36 7.92 11.46 5.57
CA LEU A 36 6.60 12.01 5.90
C LEU A 36 5.43 11.25 5.26
N GLY A 37 5.57 10.86 3.99
CA GLY A 37 4.49 10.20 3.23
C GLY A 37 3.99 11.04 2.06
N VAL A 38 2.70 10.99 1.78
CA VAL A 38 2.06 11.73 0.69
C VAL A 38 1.73 13.15 1.14
N GLU A 39 2.17 14.16 0.38
CA GLU A 39 1.89 15.57 0.64
C GLU A 39 0.38 15.83 0.65
N GLY A 40 -0.10 16.44 1.73
CA GLY A 40 -1.52 16.76 1.90
C GLY A 40 -2.43 15.58 2.25
N ASP A 41 -1.88 14.39 2.47
CA ASP A 41 -2.67 13.24 2.94
C ASP A 41 -2.86 13.27 4.46
N ALA A 42 -4.02 12.81 4.94
CA ALA A 42 -4.32 12.73 6.36
C ALA A 42 -3.33 11.85 7.16
N HIS A 43 -2.63 10.94 6.50
CA HIS A 43 -1.62 10.06 7.12
C HIS A 43 -0.19 10.58 6.99
N GLN A 44 -0.01 11.82 6.47
CA GLN A 44 1.29 12.46 6.40
C GLN A 44 1.83 12.77 7.80
N GLY A 45 3.03 12.29 8.11
CA GLY A 45 3.69 12.61 9.38
C GLY A 45 4.82 11.66 9.74
N VAL A 46 5.71 12.13 10.60
CA VAL A 46 6.84 11.35 11.13
C VAL A 46 6.36 10.28 12.12
N THR A 47 5.33 10.59 12.90
CA THR A 47 4.69 9.70 13.86
C THR A 47 3.35 9.21 13.34
N VAL A 48 2.79 8.19 14.02
CA VAL A 48 1.50 7.59 13.65
C VAL A 48 0.39 8.64 13.52
N GLN A 49 -0.38 8.54 12.45
CA GLN A 49 -1.52 9.43 12.16
C GLN A 49 -2.86 8.71 12.25
N HIS A 50 -2.88 7.38 12.22
CA HIS A 50 -4.12 6.62 12.32
C HIS A 50 -4.73 6.77 13.72
N CYS A 51 -6.00 7.24 13.79
CA CYS A 51 -6.66 7.61 15.04
C CYS A 51 -6.56 6.56 16.16
N SER A 52 -6.72 5.26 15.83
CA SER A 52 -6.62 4.18 16.82
C SER A 52 -5.22 4.01 17.40
N ARG A 53 -4.16 4.35 16.65
CA ARG A 53 -2.78 4.27 17.11
C ARG A 53 -2.35 5.51 17.88
N VAL A 54 -2.78 6.68 17.42
CA VAL A 54 -2.58 7.95 18.15
C VAL A 54 -3.19 7.87 19.55
N ALA A 55 -4.35 7.21 19.68
CA ALA A 55 -4.99 7.01 20.98
C ALA A 55 -4.21 6.10 21.94
N VAL A 56 -3.36 5.21 21.41
CA VAL A 56 -2.53 4.29 22.23
C VAL A 56 -1.18 4.92 22.56
N ASP A 57 -0.46 5.40 21.54
CA ASP A 57 0.85 6.04 21.68
C ASP A 57 1.13 6.92 20.45
N PRO A 58 0.96 8.25 20.57
CA PRO A 58 1.17 9.18 19.47
C PRO A 58 2.65 9.36 19.08
N THR A 59 3.59 8.84 19.85
CA THR A 59 5.05 8.99 19.61
C THR A 59 5.63 7.88 18.72
N GLN A 60 4.87 6.82 18.43
CA GLN A 60 5.33 5.72 17.57
C GLN A 60 5.68 6.23 16.18
N PRO A 61 6.74 5.69 15.55
CA PRO A 61 7.09 6.06 14.18
C PRO A 61 5.98 5.67 13.21
N ASN A 62 5.76 6.50 12.19
CA ASN A 62 4.79 6.22 11.14
C ASN A 62 5.35 5.24 10.12
N LEU A 63 5.05 3.96 10.29
CA LEU A 63 5.40 2.90 9.33
C LEU A 63 4.38 2.74 8.20
N ARG A 64 3.37 3.62 8.15
CA ARG A 64 2.22 3.59 7.25
C ARG A 64 2.08 4.89 6.46
N GLN A 65 3.20 5.39 5.95
CA GLN A 65 3.24 6.67 5.24
C GLN A 65 2.58 6.59 3.86
N VAL A 66 2.72 5.45 3.18
CA VAL A 66 2.12 5.20 1.86
C VAL A 66 1.51 3.80 1.84
N HIS A 67 0.26 3.72 1.45
CA HIS A 67 -0.47 2.46 1.27
C HIS A 67 -0.54 2.11 -0.22
N LEU A 68 -0.15 0.88 -0.56
CA LEU A 68 -0.19 0.35 -1.92
C LEU A 68 -1.13 -0.87 -2.00
N ILE A 69 -1.94 -0.92 -3.06
CA ILE A 69 -2.78 -2.08 -3.41
C ILE A 69 -2.51 -2.44 -4.88
N SER A 70 -2.54 -3.73 -5.21
CA SER A 70 -2.48 -4.18 -6.60
C SER A 70 -3.84 -4.00 -7.30
N PHE A 71 -3.82 -3.59 -8.55
CA PHE A 71 -5.02 -3.50 -9.38
C PHE A 71 -5.65 -4.88 -9.61
N GLU A 72 -4.83 -5.91 -9.66
CA GLU A 72 -5.24 -7.31 -9.78
C GLU A 72 -6.15 -7.75 -8.61
N LEU A 73 -5.91 -7.23 -7.39
CA LEU A 73 -6.85 -7.43 -6.28
C LEU A 73 -8.21 -6.79 -6.57
N LEU A 74 -8.24 -5.58 -7.13
CA LEU A 74 -9.51 -4.91 -7.47
C LEU A 74 -10.27 -5.69 -8.54
N GLU A 75 -9.57 -6.27 -9.52
CA GLU A 75 -10.18 -7.15 -10.53
C GLU A 75 -10.72 -8.46 -9.90
N GLU A 76 -9.97 -9.07 -8.96
CA GLU A 76 -10.44 -10.23 -8.20
C GLU A 76 -11.73 -9.90 -7.42
N LEU A 77 -11.76 -8.77 -6.73
CA LEU A 77 -12.92 -8.31 -5.98
C LEU A 77 -14.12 -8.04 -6.89
N HIS A 78 -13.88 -7.43 -8.05
CA HIS A 78 -14.92 -7.22 -9.05
C HIS A 78 -15.51 -8.54 -9.57
N ALA A 79 -14.67 -9.55 -9.82
CA ALA A 79 -15.12 -10.88 -10.20
C ALA A 79 -15.96 -11.58 -9.12
N LYS A 80 -15.77 -11.22 -7.85
CA LYS A 80 -16.56 -11.67 -6.69
C LYS A 80 -17.84 -10.84 -6.47
N GLY A 81 -18.10 -9.84 -7.31
CA GLY A 81 -19.29 -8.99 -7.26
C GLY A 81 -19.17 -7.73 -6.40
N PHE A 82 -17.95 -7.35 -5.99
CA PHE A 82 -17.69 -6.10 -5.28
C PHE A 82 -17.33 -5.00 -6.27
N GLU A 83 -17.87 -3.82 -6.06
CA GLU A 83 -17.52 -2.63 -6.85
C GLU A 83 -16.54 -1.78 -6.03
N VAL A 84 -15.26 -1.87 -6.39
CA VAL A 84 -14.18 -1.15 -5.73
C VAL A 84 -13.26 -0.54 -6.78
N ALA A 85 -13.22 0.78 -6.82
CA ALA A 85 -12.33 1.55 -7.68
C ALA A 85 -11.02 1.92 -6.97
N PRO A 86 -9.96 2.29 -7.71
CA PRO A 86 -8.72 2.81 -7.14
C PRO A 86 -8.96 3.97 -6.16
N GLY A 87 -8.31 3.91 -4.99
CA GLY A 87 -8.47 4.87 -3.90
C GLY A 87 -9.58 4.54 -2.90
N GLU A 88 -10.55 3.75 -3.28
CA GLU A 88 -11.70 3.46 -2.42
C GLU A 88 -11.39 2.55 -1.23
N MET A 89 -10.31 1.76 -1.30
CA MET A 89 -9.78 1.01 -0.16
C MET A 89 -8.84 1.84 0.73
N GLY A 90 -8.67 3.12 0.42
CA GLY A 90 -7.84 4.05 1.17
C GLY A 90 -6.37 4.01 0.79
N GLU A 91 -6.02 3.37 -0.32
CA GLU A 91 -4.65 3.35 -0.83
C GLU A 91 -4.26 4.67 -1.49
N ASN A 92 -2.95 4.95 -1.45
CA ASN A 92 -2.35 6.09 -2.14
C ASN A 92 -1.88 5.72 -3.54
N ILE A 93 -1.43 4.49 -3.73
CA ILE A 93 -0.91 4.01 -5.02
C ILE A 93 -1.57 2.67 -5.35
N THR A 94 -2.27 2.62 -6.47
CA THR A 94 -2.73 1.36 -7.06
C THR A 94 -1.69 0.93 -8.08
N THR A 95 -1.08 -0.23 -7.88
CA THR A 95 -0.03 -0.79 -8.76
C THR A 95 -0.62 -1.79 -9.73
N GLN A 96 0.11 -2.12 -10.80
CA GLN A 96 -0.22 -3.19 -11.73
C GLN A 96 1.05 -3.96 -12.12
N GLY A 97 0.94 -5.29 -12.24
CA GLY A 97 2.04 -6.16 -12.62
C GLY A 97 3.01 -6.50 -11.48
N LEU A 98 2.62 -6.30 -10.22
CA LEU A 98 3.42 -6.63 -9.04
C LEU A 98 2.64 -7.50 -8.04
N GLU A 99 3.25 -8.61 -7.64
CA GLU A 99 2.78 -9.45 -6.54
C GLU A 99 3.18 -8.81 -5.19
N LEU A 100 2.49 -7.73 -4.81
CA LEU A 100 2.85 -6.93 -3.64
C LEU A 100 2.95 -7.73 -2.34
N LEU A 101 2.10 -8.73 -2.16
CA LEU A 101 2.03 -9.54 -0.93
C LEU A 101 3.19 -10.54 -0.81
N GLU A 102 3.85 -10.87 -1.93
CA GLU A 102 5.00 -11.77 -1.98
C GLU A 102 6.34 -11.04 -1.78
N LEU A 103 6.34 -9.71 -1.76
CA LEU A 103 7.55 -8.92 -1.55
C LEU A 103 8.06 -9.12 -0.11
N PRO A 104 9.37 -9.31 0.09
CA PRO A 104 9.95 -9.30 1.42
C PRO A 104 9.81 -7.93 2.11
N ARG A 105 9.78 -7.92 3.44
CA ARG A 105 9.94 -6.69 4.21
C ARG A 105 11.27 -6.02 3.85
N ASP A 106 11.29 -4.70 3.86
CA ASP A 106 12.43 -3.84 3.50
C ASP A 106 12.75 -3.81 1.98
N THR A 107 11.92 -4.42 1.12
CA THR A 107 12.00 -4.21 -0.33
C THR A 107 11.90 -2.72 -0.66
N LEU A 108 12.75 -2.26 -1.58
CA LEU A 108 12.67 -0.91 -2.12
C LEU A 108 11.87 -0.91 -3.43
N LEU A 109 10.94 0.02 -3.53
CA LEU A 109 10.19 0.29 -4.76
C LEU A 109 10.63 1.65 -5.30
N HIS A 110 11.28 1.62 -6.45
CA HIS A 110 11.71 2.81 -7.21
C HIS A 110 10.56 3.22 -8.14
N ILE A 111 9.91 4.33 -7.86
CA ILE A 111 8.65 4.73 -8.54
C ILE A 111 8.90 5.99 -9.37
N GLY A 112 8.63 5.89 -10.67
CA GLY A 112 8.84 6.99 -11.61
C GLY A 112 10.32 7.40 -11.69
N LEU A 113 10.59 8.70 -11.72
CA LEU A 113 11.94 9.21 -11.93
C LEU A 113 12.78 9.29 -10.65
N GLU A 114 12.15 9.51 -9.50
CA GLU A 114 12.90 9.90 -8.29
C GLU A 114 12.45 9.23 -7.01
N ALA A 115 11.15 8.91 -6.88
CA ALA A 115 10.58 8.46 -5.63
C ALA A 115 11.06 7.05 -5.27
N VAL A 116 11.39 6.84 -3.99
CA VAL A 116 11.75 5.52 -3.44
C VAL A 116 11.00 5.31 -2.15
N VAL A 117 10.27 4.21 -2.06
CA VAL A 117 9.61 3.79 -0.84
C VAL A 117 10.16 2.45 -0.37
N ARG A 118 10.17 2.22 0.94
CA ARG A 118 10.56 0.96 1.56
C ARG A 118 9.35 0.28 2.16
N VAL A 119 9.09 -0.95 1.76
CA VAL A 119 8.00 -1.78 2.26
C VAL A 119 8.21 -2.08 3.75
N THR A 120 7.20 -1.81 4.57
CA THR A 120 7.25 -2.00 6.01
C THR A 120 6.45 -3.20 6.49
N GLY A 121 5.34 -3.53 5.83
CA GLY A 121 4.51 -4.67 6.18
C GLY A 121 3.15 -4.66 5.52
N LEU A 122 2.28 -5.57 5.98
CA LEU A 122 0.91 -5.71 5.49
C LEU A 122 -0.01 -4.68 6.14
N ARG A 123 -0.94 -4.14 5.34
CA ARG A 123 -2.08 -3.44 5.91
C ARG A 123 -2.96 -4.42 6.67
N ASN A 124 -3.30 -4.08 7.92
CA ASN A 124 -4.28 -4.85 8.68
C ASN A 124 -5.70 -4.46 8.24
N PRO A 125 -6.48 -5.38 7.63
CA PRO A 125 -7.87 -5.11 7.30
C PRO A 125 -8.68 -4.77 8.56
N CYS A 126 -9.59 -3.81 8.47
CA CYS A 126 -10.37 -3.34 9.62
C CYS A 126 -11.87 -3.23 9.28
N ALA A 127 -12.68 -3.00 10.30
CA ALA A 127 -14.13 -2.90 10.17
C ALA A 127 -14.60 -1.82 9.18
N GLN A 128 -13.78 -0.80 8.88
CA GLN A 128 -14.12 0.22 7.88
C GLN A 128 -14.32 -0.38 6.48
N ILE A 129 -13.61 -1.48 6.16
CA ILE A 129 -13.77 -2.22 4.89
C ILE A 129 -15.18 -2.83 4.82
N GLU A 130 -15.65 -3.42 5.92
CA GLU A 130 -17.01 -3.98 6.00
C GLU A 130 -18.09 -2.90 5.94
N ASN A 131 -17.82 -1.73 6.56
CA ASN A 131 -18.74 -0.59 6.51
C ASN A 131 -18.82 0.06 5.13
N PHE A 132 -17.71 0.01 4.36
CA PHE A 132 -17.67 0.50 2.98
C PHE A 132 -18.52 -0.38 2.07
N GLN A 133 -18.34 -1.70 2.14
CA GLN A 133 -19.15 -2.66 1.40
C GLN A 133 -19.29 -3.97 2.18
N LYS A 134 -20.52 -4.40 2.43
CA LYS A 134 -20.80 -5.62 3.19
C LYS A 134 -20.17 -6.86 2.53
N GLY A 135 -19.45 -7.65 3.32
CA GLY A 135 -18.76 -8.86 2.87
C GLY A 135 -17.35 -8.61 2.32
N LEU A 136 -16.98 -7.36 2.06
CA LEU A 136 -15.68 -7.01 1.50
C LEU A 136 -14.53 -7.36 2.46
N LEU A 137 -14.74 -7.18 3.77
CA LEU A 137 -13.73 -7.55 4.77
C LEU A 137 -13.40 -9.04 4.69
N THR A 138 -14.40 -9.91 4.54
CA THR A 138 -14.18 -11.36 4.37
C THR A 138 -13.43 -11.67 3.07
N ALA A 139 -13.70 -10.93 1.99
CA ALA A 139 -13.05 -11.13 0.70
C ALA A 139 -11.56 -10.72 0.69
N VAL A 140 -11.14 -9.79 1.56
CA VAL A 140 -9.73 -9.37 1.70
C VAL A 140 -9.02 -9.95 2.92
N LEU A 141 -9.73 -10.71 3.74
CA LEU A 141 -9.20 -11.45 4.89
C LEU A 141 -9.58 -12.93 4.76
N GLU A 142 -8.90 -13.62 3.88
CA GLU A 142 -9.05 -15.05 3.67
C GLU A 142 -8.24 -15.84 4.73
N HIS A 143 -8.44 -17.15 4.76
CA HIS A 143 -7.68 -18.04 5.63
C HIS A 143 -7.16 -19.23 4.81
N GLU A 144 -5.91 -19.60 5.06
CA GLU A 144 -5.34 -20.86 4.53
C GLU A 144 -6.07 -22.06 5.10
N GLU A 145 -5.84 -23.25 4.53
CA GLU A 145 -6.41 -24.52 5.03
C GLU A 145 -6.04 -24.79 6.51
N GLN A 146 -4.88 -24.29 6.96
CA GLN A 146 -4.42 -24.40 8.34
C GLN A 146 -4.97 -23.29 9.26
N GLY A 147 -5.81 -22.40 8.74
CA GLY A 147 -6.45 -21.32 9.49
C GLY A 147 -5.61 -20.04 9.65
N HIS A 148 -4.44 -19.93 9.02
CA HIS A 148 -3.65 -18.69 9.04
C HIS A 148 -4.32 -17.62 8.18
N PRO A 149 -4.42 -16.37 8.66
CA PRO A 149 -5.08 -15.31 7.92
C PRO A 149 -4.21 -14.81 6.77
N ILE A 150 -4.78 -14.77 5.56
CA ILE A 150 -4.21 -14.14 4.38
C ILE A 150 -4.78 -12.72 4.28
N ARG A 151 -3.95 -11.70 4.45
CA ARG A 151 -4.36 -10.29 4.44
C ARG A 151 -4.09 -9.68 3.08
N LYS A 152 -5.13 -9.51 2.27
CA LYS A 152 -5.03 -9.02 0.90
C LYS A 152 -5.19 -7.51 0.75
N ALA A 153 -5.41 -6.76 1.83
CA ALA A 153 -5.69 -5.32 1.75
C ALA A 153 -4.47 -4.44 1.42
N GLY A 154 -3.43 -5.02 0.83
CA GLY A 154 -2.24 -4.32 0.36
C GLY A 154 -1.13 -4.22 1.40
N ILE A 155 -0.13 -3.42 1.06
CA ILE A 155 1.10 -3.23 1.84
C ILE A 155 1.27 -1.78 2.27
N MET A 156 2.02 -1.58 3.33
CA MET A 156 2.42 -0.28 3.84
C MET A 156 3.90 -0.03 3.55
N SER A 157 4.25 1.25 3.43
CA SER A 157 5.62 1.66 3.18
C SER A 157 5.92 3.03 3.79
N ILE A 158 7.21 3.33 3.88
CA ILE A 158 7.74 4.66 4.22
C ILE A 158 8.50 5.25 3.05
N VAL A 159 8.51 6.57 2.94
CA VAL A 159 9.20 7.29 1.87
C VAL A 159 10.66 7.51 2.28
N LEU A 160 11.59 6.93 1.51
CA LEU A 160 13.03 7.15 1.68
C LEU A 160 13.50 8.34 0.84
N LYS A 161 13.02 8.45 -0.39
CA LYS A 161 13.30 9.56 -1.30
C LYS A 161 12.00 10.09 -1.87
N GLY A 162 11.78 11.39 -1.74
CA GLY A 162 10.60 12.07 -2.28
C GLY A 162 10.62 12.16 -3.80
N GLY A 163 9.47 12.47 -4.36
CA GLY A 163 9.28 12.65 -5.79
C GLY A 163 7.81 12.66 -6.18
N SER A 164 7.53 13.09 -7.39
CA SER A 164 6.19 13.03 -7.96
C SER A 164 5.90 11.63 -8.50
N VAL A 165 4.68 11.15 -8.27
CA VAL A 165 4.19 9.85 -8.75
C VAL A 165 2.86 10.06 -9.45
N LYS A 166 2.70 9.47 -10.64
CA LYS A 166 1.50 9.58 -11.46
C LYS A 166 1.17 8.25 -12.17
N PRO A 167 -0.05 8.06 -12.63
CA PRO A 167 -0.40 6.90 -13.45
C PRO A 167 0.52 6.76 -14.67
N GLY A 168 0.95 5.53 -14.95
CA GLY A 168 1.89 5.18 -16.02
C GLY A 168 3.36 5.19 -15.60
N ASP A 169 3.71 5.69 -14.41
CA ASP A 169 5.09 5.60 -13.91
C ASP A 169 5.50 4.14 -13.71
N ALA A 170 6.72 3.81 -14.12
CA ALA A 170 7.31 2.49 -13.88
C ALA A 170 7.65 2.29 -12.40
N ILE A 171 7.55 1.05 -11.93
CA ILE A 171 7.97 0.65 -10.59
C ILE A 171 9.03 -0.42 -10.72
N GLY A 172 10.27 -0.10 -10.33
CA GLY A 172 11.36 -1.07 -10.21
C GLY A 172 11.41 -1.65 -8.80
N VAL A 173 11.66 -2.95 -8.70
CA VAL A 173 11.75 -3.66 -7.41
C VAL A 173 13.21 -4.00 -7.11
N GLU A 174 13.68 -3.58 -5.94
CA GLU A 174 14.98 -3.94 -5.38
C GLU A 174 14.76 -4.72 -4.09
N LEU A 175 15.10 -6.00 -4.12
CA LEU A 175 14.95 -6.90 -2.97
C LEU A 175 16.02 -6.60 -1.91
N PRO A 176 15.70 -6.75 -0.61
CA PRO A 176 16.69 -6.63 0.45
C PRO A 176 17.69 -7.79 0.40
N PRO A 177 18.83 -7.67 1.10
CA PRO A 177 19.73 -8.80 1.29
C PRO A 177 19.05 -10.01 1.96
N GLU A 178 19.48 -11.20 1.62
CA GLU A 178 19.03 -12.42 2.30
C GLU A 178 19.58 -12.50 3.75
N PRO A 179 18.85 -13.11 4.70
CA PRO A 179 17.59 -13.83 4.51
C PRO A 179 16.38 -12.88 4.39
N HIS A 180 15.48 -13.17 3.45
CA HIS A 180 14.26 -12.41 3.26
C HIS A 180 13.28 -12.63 4.40
N LEU A 181 12.72 -11.55 4.93
CA LEU A 181 11.70 -11.57 5.96
C LEU A 181 10.31 -11.42 5.34
N VAL A 182 9.39 -12.29 5.72
CA VAL A 182 7.99 -12.19 5.28
C VAL A 182 7.33 -10.91 5.80
N LEU A 183 6.30 -10.45 5.09
CA LEU A 183 5.52 -9.31 5.53
C LEU A 183 4.63 -9.70 6.71
N GLU A 184 4.74 -8.96 7.79
CA GLU A 184 3.83 -8.98 8.92
C GLU A 184 2.97 -7.72 8.90
N ARG A 185 1.84 -7.73 9.64
CA ARG A 185 1.01 -6.54 9.80
C ARG A 185 1.75 -5.42 10.55
N VAL A 186 1.61 -4.20 10.11
CA VAL A 186 2.14 -2.99 10.75
C VAL A 186 1.04 -2.04 11.18
#